data_34525c68d05912cc03c5a152aaa40847
#
_entry.id   34525c68d05912cc03c5a152aaa40847
#
_cell.length_a   1.000
_cell.length_b   1.000
_cell.length_c   1.000
_cell.angle_alpha   90.00
_cell.angle_beta   90.00
_cell.angle_gamma   90.00
#
_symmetry.space_group_name_H-M   'P 1'
#
loop_
_entity.id
_entity.type
_entity.pdbx_description
1 polymer ?
#
loop_
_entity_poly.entity_id
_entity_poly.type
_entity_poly.pdbx_seq_one_letter_code
_entity_poly.pdbx_strand_id
1 'polypeptide(L)'
;MDMNNKGFDIVVIGSGVIGHSIAYRLKQEDPQLRVAILGDPVNSLQASRAAAGMLAPFCECKIANPFFEFCRESLNKFPKFIEQLTSVSEVPVYFSEAGSLMPSSSFPGSWKERKEFFKMESIPHEIWDENKIREKAPFLSRDCGEIMWVGEGQVNNRQLHDSLMAASRKLGVKILEANVTGFVRKDSIVSQAVTEEGEVEGINLF
;
A
#
# COMPACT_ATOMS: atom_id res chain seq x y z
N MET A 1 16.11 -14.84 -23.18
CA MET A 1 15.51 -13.49 -23.36
C MET A 1 16.65 -12.53 -23.57
N ASP A 2 16.55 -11.70 -24.60
CA ASP A 2 17.65 -10.80 -24.98
C ASP A 2 17.74 -9.66 -23.96
N MET A 3 18.65 -9.78 -22.97
CA MET A 3 18.96 -8.76 -21.95
C MET A 3 19.78 -7.60 -22.52
N ASN A 4 20.04 -7.61 -23.81
CA ASN A 4 20.83 -6.59 -24.55
C ASN A 4 19.96 -5.38 -24.94
N ASN A 5 19.19 -4.81 -24.04
CA ASN A 5 18.44 -3.62 -24.38
C ASN A 5 18.83 -2.45 -23.48
N LYS A 6 19.49 -1.46 -24.12
CA LYS A 6 19.75 -0.08 -23.71
C LYS A 6 19.17 0.27 -22.33
N GLY A 7 20.02 0.66 -21.41
CA GLY A 7 19.70 0.96 -20.01
C GLY A 7 18.37 1.65 -19.78
N PHE A 8 17.75 1.36 -18.64
CA PHE A 8 16.52 1.99 -18.22
C PHE A 8 16.80 3.38 -17.63
N ASP A 9 15.84 4.26 -17.72
CA ASP A 9 15.94 5.57 -17.02
C ASP A 9 15.73 5.36 -15.52
N ILE A 10 14.85 4.41 -15.16
CA ILE A 10 14.57 4.04 -13.77
C ILE A 10 14.44 2.52 -13.65
N VAL A 11 15.12 1.97 -12.63
CA VAL A 11 14.98 0.56 -12.23
C VAL A 11 14.46 0.51 -10.80
N VAL A 12 13.29 -0.09 -10.62
CA VAL A 12 12.65 -0.31 -9.31
C VAL A 12 12.94 -1.74 -8.87
N ILE A 13 13.47 -1.90 -7.66
CA ILE A 13 13.80 -3.21 -7.09
C ILE A 13 12.71 -3.64 -6.13
N GLY A 14 12.07 -4.74 -6.45
CA GLY A 14 10.95 -5.29 -5.72
C GLY A 14 9.62 -5.18 -6.46
N SER A 15 9.02 -6.34 -6.72
CA SER A 15 7.77 -6.49 -7.49
C SER A 15 6.53 -6.59 -6.58
N GLY A 16 6.58 -5.96 -5.39
CA GLY A 16 5.44 -5.84 -4.49
C GLY A 16 4.56 -4.62 -4.81
N VAL A 17 3.56 -4.38 -3.97
CA VAL A 17 2.63 -3.25 -4.13
C VAL A 17 3.35 -1.90 -4.20
N ILE A 18 4.42 -1.71 -3.44
CA ILE A 18 5.18 -0.45 -3.42
C ILE A 18 5.90 -0.26 -4.76
N GLY A 19 6.64 -1.26 -5.24
CA GLY A 19 7.39 -1.14 -6.50
C GLY A 19 6.48 -0.89 -7.70
N HIS A 20 5.36 -1.62 -7.78
CA HIS A 20 4.37 -1.38 -8.83
C HIS A 20 3.68 -0.02 -8.71
N SER A 21 3.41 0.47 -7.49
CA SER A 21 2.84 1.80 -7.29
C SER A 21 3.79 2.92 -7.76
N ILE A 22 5.08 2.79 -7.45
CA ILE A 22 6.12 3.72 -7.90
C ILE A 22 6.19 3.71 -9.44
N ALA A 23 6.32 2.55 -10.05
CA ALA A 23 6.44 2.41 -11.50
C ALA A 23 5.19 2.93 -12.23
N TYR A 24 3.99 2.60 -11.71
CA TYR A 24 2.72 3.12 -12.21
C TYR A 24 2.69 4.65 -12.18
N ARG A 25 3.05 5.25 -11.04
CA ARG A 25 3.04 6.71 -10.89
C ARG A 25 4.05 7.39 -11.79
N LEU A 26 5.26 6.86 -11.91
CA LEU A 26 6.29 7.38 -12.81
C LEU A 26 5.79 7.41 -14.26
N LYS A 27 5.15 6.35 -14.71
CA LYS A 27 4.61 6.28 -16.08
C LYS A 27 3.38 7.16 -16.30
N GLN A 28 2.65 7.52 -15.24
CA GLN A 28 1.58 8.52 -15.33
C GLN A 28 2.13 9.94 -15.47
N GLU A 29 3.21 10.26 -14.76
CA GLU A 29 3.84 11.58 -14.80
C GLU A 29 4.63 11.80 -16.11
N ASP A 30 5.36 10.78 -16.55
CA ASP A 30 6.11 10.82 -17.81
C ASP A 30 5.99 9.47 -18.56
N PRO A 31 5.10 9.39 -19.55
CA PRO A 31 4.92 8.19 -20.36
C PRO A 31 6.15 7.77 -21.17
N GLN A 32 7.14 8.67 -21.38
CA GLN A 32 8.35 8.36 -22.16
C GLN A 32 9.43 7.67 -21.33
N LEU A 33 9.37 7.73 -20.01
CA LEU A 33 10.33 7.05 -19.15
C LEU A 33 10.40 5.55 -19.43
N ARG A 34 11.62 5.04 -19.57
CA ARG A 34 11.89 3.60 -19.66
C ARG A 34 12.04 3.05 -18.24
N VAL A 35 10.99 2.46 -17.72
CA VAL A 35 10.94 1.93 -16.35
C VAL A 35 11.00 0.42 -16.37
N ALA A 36 11.86 -0.16 -15.53
CA ALA A 36 11.88 -1.59 -15.23
C ALA A 36 11.57 -1.85 -13.76
N ILE A 37 10.94 -2.98 -13.48
CA ILE A 37 10.81 -3.56 -12.15
C ILE A 37 11.60 -4.87 -12.14
N LEU A 38 12.49 -5.05 -11.16
CA LEU A 38 13.19 -6.31 -10.90
C LEU A 38 12.58 -7.00 -9.69
N GLY A 39 12.16 -8.23 -9.84
CA GLY A 39 11.60 -9.05 -8.76
C GLY A 39 10.64 -10.09 -9.27
N ASP A 40 10.32 -11.07 -8.45
CA ASP A 40 9.33 -12.11 -8.76
C ASP A 40 7.91 -11.55 -8.50
N PRO A 41 7.08 -11.31 -9.53
CA PRO A 41 5.76 -10.73 -9.36
C PRO A 41 4.72 -11.73 -8.79
N VAL A 42 5.04 -13.02 -8.78
CA VAL A 42 4.09 -14.09 -8.44
C VAL A 42 4.41 -14.77 -7.11
N ASN A 43 5.53 -14.40 -6.47
CA ASN A 43 5.97 -15.01 -5.23
C ASN A 43 4.90 -14.90 -4.14
N SER A 44 4.38 -16.03 -3.68
CA SER A 44 3.35 -16.12 -2.64
C SER A 44 3.81 -15.61 -1.26
N LEU A 45 5.11 -15.49 -1.06
CA LEU A 45 5.73 -15.00 0.19
C LEU A 45 5.84 -13.47 0.26
N GLN A 46 5.37 -12.75 -0.76
CA GLN A 46 5.36 -11.28 -0.72
C GLN A 46 4.44 -10.76 0.39
N ALA A 47 4.97 -9.88 1.24
CA ALA A 47 4.21 -9.23 2.32
C ALA A 47 2.93 -8.55 1.81
N SER A 48 2.97 -7.94 0.62
CA SER A 48 1.82 -7.31 -0.02
C SER A 48 0.66 -8.28 -0.26
N ARG A 49 0.94 -9.54 -0.62
CA ARG A 49 -0.09 -10.57 -0.89
C ARG A 49 -0.58 -11.23 0.39
N ALA A 50 0.20 -11.19 1.47
CA ALA A 50 -0.14 -11.75 2.78
C ALA A 50 -0.88 -10.75 3.69
N ALA A 51 -0.85 -9.46 3.37
CA ALA A 51 -1.47 -8.41 4.16
C ALA A 51 -3.00 -8.55 4.24
N ALA A 52 -3.60 -8.07 5.33
CA ALA A 52 -5.05 -8.03 5.50
C ALA A 52 -5.74 -6.92 4.70
N GLY A 53 -4.97 -5.94 4.20
CA GLY A 53 -5.48 -4.83 3.40
C GLY A 53 -6.16 -3.72 4.20
N MET A 54 -5.94 -3.64 5.49
CA MET A 54 -6.44 -2.53 6.31
C MET A 54 -5.71 -1.24 5.97
N LEU A 55 -6.46 -0.17 5.78
CA LEU A 55 -6.00 1.20 5.59
C LEU A 55 -6.41 1.99 6.84
N ALA A 56 -5.70 1.75 7.94
CA ALA A 56 -6.14 2.08 9.29
C ALA A 56 -5.18 3.01 10.06
N PRO A 57 -4.82 4.20 9.51
CA PRO A 57 -3.90 5.12 10.18
C PRO A 57 -4.41 5.57 11.54
N PHE A 58 -5.73 5.72 11.70
CA PHE A 58 -6.33 6.24 12.93
C PHE A 58 -6.36 5.19 14.03
N CYS A 59 -6.64 3.93 13.69
CA CYS A 59 -6.61 2.82 14.64
C CYS A 59 -5.19 2.47 15.08
N GLU A 60 -4.20 2.55 14.19
CA GLU A 60 -2.82 2.15 14.44
C GLU A 60 -2.00 3.25 15.17
N CYS A 61 -2.17 4.52 14.81
CA CYS A 61 -1.41 5.61 15.40
C CYS A 61 -1.95 6.01 16.77
N LYS A 62 -1.04 6.43 17.66
CA LYS A 62 -1.35 6.87 19.03
C LYS A 62 -1.05 8.35 19.27
N ILE A 63 -0.27 8.93 18.39
CA ILE A 63 0.18 10.32 18.47
C ILE A 63 0.16 10.95 17.08
N ALA A 64 -0.16 12.23 17.00
CA ALA A 64 -0.01 13.01 15.79
C ALA A 64 1.49 13.34 15.59
N ASN A 65 2.05 12.75 14.55
CA ASN A 65 3.42 12.98 14.12
C ASN A 65 3.47 13.03 12.57
N PRO A 66 4.59 13.37 11.95
CA PRO A 66 4.68 13.44 10.49
C PRO A 66 4.28 12.15 9.78
N PHE A 67 4.50 10.98 10.38
CA PHE A 67 4.09 9.70 9.82
C PHE A 67 2.56 9.53 9.84
N PHE A 68 1.91 9.92 10.93
CA PHE A 68 0.45 9.93 11.03
C PHE A 68 -0.18 10.81 9.94
N GLU A 69 0.35 12.03 9.75
CA GLU A 69 -0.13 12.95 8.72
C GLU A 69 0.04 12.38 7.31
N PHE A 70 1.19 11.77 7.05
CA PHE A 70 1.45 11.09 5.78
C PHE A 70 0.44 9.95 5.52
N CYS A 71 0.17 9.12 6.53
CA CYS A 71 -0.80 8.02 6.40
C CYS A 71 -2.23 8.54 6.23
N ARG A 72 -2.62 9.60 6.94
CA ARG A 72 -3.93 10.26 6.81
C ARG A 72 -4.12 10.83 5.40
N GLU A 73 -3.11 11.51 4.88
CA GLU A 73 -3.15 12.04 3.52
C GLU A 73 -3.20 10.93 2.47
N SER A 74 -2.49 9.84 2.69
CA SER A 74 -2.54 8.65 1.84
C SER A 74 -3.94 8.03 1.81
N LEU A 75 -4.57 7.85 2.98
CA LEU A 75 -5.95 7.34 3.08
C LEU A 75 -6.93 8.21 2.28
N ASN A 76 -6.85 9.53 2.43
CA ASN A 76 -7.71 10.48 1.72
C ASN A 76 -7.57 10.41 0.19
N LYS A 77 -6.41 10.03 -0.31
CA LYS A 77 -6.15 9.89 -1.75
C LYS A 77 -6.59 8.53 -2.31
N PHE A 78 -6.82 7.55 -1.44
CA PHE A 78 -7.00 6.16 -1.84
C PHE A 78 -8.22 5.91 -2.74
N PRO A 79 -9.41 6.50 -2.50
CA PRO A 79 -10.58 6.30 -3.37
C PRO A 79 -10.30 6.70 -4.82
N LYS A 80 -9.75 7.90 -5.02
CA LYS A 80 -9.39 8.40 -6.35
C LYS A 80 -8.28 7.58 -7.00
N PHE A 81 -7.32 7.11 -6.21
CA PHE A 81 -6.26 6.23 -6.70
C PHE A 81 -6.82 4.90 -7.23
N ILE A 82 -7.75 4.27 -6.52
CA ILE A 82 -8.39 3.01 -6.95
C ILE A 82 -9.19 3.22 -8.25
N GLU A 83 -9.95 4.31 -8.34
CA GLU A 83 -10.70 4.65 -9.55
C GLU A 83 -9.77 4.78 -10.77
N GLN A 84 -8.70 5.57 -10.64
CA GLN A 84 -7.73 5.78 -11.71
C GLN A 84 -7.00 4.48 -12.08
N LEU A 85 -6.58 3.70 -11.09
CA LEU A 85 -5.89 2.44 -11.29
C LEU A 85 -6.78 1.44 -12.05
N THR A 86 -8.01 1.28 -11.62
CA THR A 86 -8.98 0.37 -12.24
C THR A 86 -9.28 0.78 -13.67
N SER A 87 -9.40 2.08 -13.95
CA SER A 87 -9.59 2.60 -15.30
C SER A 87 -8.44 2.23 -16.24
N VAL A 88 -7.19 2.26 -15.76
CA VAL A 88 -6.02 1.91 -16.57
C VAL A 88 -5.86 0.39 -16.68
N SER A 89 -5.94 -0.32 -15.56
CA SER A 89 -5.66 -1.77 -15.51
C SER A 89 -6.77 -2.62 -16.13
N GLU A 90 -8.03 -2.16 -16.05
CA GLU A 90 -9.27 -2.94 -16.32
C GLU A 90 -9.44 -4.14 -15.37
N VAL A 91 -8.67 -4.18 -14.27
CA VAL A 91 -8.77 -5.19 -13.23
C VAL A 91 -9.46 -4.57 -12.02
N PRO A 92 -10.63 -5.09 -11.60
CA PRO A 92 -11.37 -4.52 -10.49
C PRO A 92 -10.62 -4.70 -9.17
N VAL A 93 -10.70 -3.68 -8.31
CA VAL A 93 -10.16 -3.72 -6.96
C VAL A 93 -11.29 -3.46 -5.97
N TYR A 94 -11.57 -4.42 -5.10
CA TYR A 94 -12.49 -4.18 -4.00
C TYR A 94 -11.87 -3.23 -3.00
N PHE A 95 -12.53 -2.11 -2.80
CA PHE A 95 -12.22 -1.10 -1.80
C PHE A 95 -13.48 -0.75 -1.02
N SER A 96 -13.38 -0.61 0.29
CA SER A 96 -14.49 -0.29 1.18
C SER A 96 -14.08 0.79 2.16
N GLU A 97 -14.99 1.74 2.40
CA GLU A 97 -14.89 2.78 3.42
C GLU A 97 -15.88 2.52 4.57
N ALA A 98 -16.20 1.25 4.82
CA ALA A 98 -17.15 0.86 5.88
C ALA A 98 -16.66 1.19 7.30
N GLY A 99 -15.39 1.50 7.45
CA GLY A 99 -14.77 1.84 8.72
C GLY A 99 -14.19 0.65 9.46
N SER A 100 -13.55 0.96 10.58
CA SER A 100 -12.96 0.01 11.53
C SER A 100 -13.68 0.05 12.86
N LEU A 101 -13.72 -1.07 13.57
CA LEU A 101 -14.31 -1.19 14.92
C LEU A 101 -13.18 -1.37 15.94
N MET A 102 -13.11 -0.47 16.91
CA MET A 102 -12.14 -0.51 18.00
C MET A 102 -12.89 -0.84 19.31
N PRO A 103 -12.82 -2.07 19.84
CA PRO A 103 -13.42 -2.41 21.12
C PRO A 103 -12.55 -1.87 22.27
N SER A 104 -13.19 -1.28 23.28
CA SER A 104 -12.50 -0.74 24.46
C SER A 104 -11.74 -1.81 25.25
N SER A 105 -12.20 -3.05 25.20
CA SER A 105 -11.51 -4.20 25.80
C SER A 105 -10.12 -4.46 25.22
N SER A 106 -9.83 -4.03 24.00
CA SER A 106 -8.51 -4.13 23.38
C SER A 106 -7.53 -3.04 23.85
N PHE A 107 -7.99 -2.07 24.66
CA PHE A 107 -7.21 -0.92 25.11
C PHE A 107 -7.29 -0.75 26.64
N PRO A 108 -6.92 -1.78 27.43
CA PRO A 108 -7.00 -1.71 28.88
C PRO A 108 -6.12 -0.57 29.40
N GLY A 109 -6.71 0.34 30.17
CA GLY A 109 -6.02 1.49 30.78
C GLY A 109 -5.74 2.68 29.84
N SER A 110 -5.97 2.57 28.54
CA SER A 110 -5.68 3.66 27.56
C SER A 110 -6.89 4.10 26.72
N TRP A 111 -8.08 3.61 27.07
CA TRP A 111 -9.29 3.94 26.30
C TRP A 111 -9.67 5.42 26.36
N LYS A 112 -9.45 6.07 27.53
CA LYS A 112 -9.73 7.50 27.69
C LYS A 112 -8.79 8.34 26.83
N GLU A 113 -7.50 8.04 26.85
CA GLU A 113 -6.49 8.72 26.04
C GLU A 113 -6.76 8.56 24.54
N ARG A 114 -7.23 7.37 24.12
CA ARG A 114 -7.66 7.15 22.73
C ARG A 114 -8.81 8.07 22.35
N LYS A 115 -9.87 8.15 23.15
CA LYS A 115 -11.00 9.05 22.87
C LYS A 115 -10.56 10.52 22.82
N GLU A 116 -9.63 10.92 23.69
CA GLU A 116 -9.07 12.28 23.68
C GLU A 116 -8.25 12.56 22.43
N PHE A 117 -7.38 11.62 22.01
CA PHE A 117 -6.61 11.71 20.77
C PHE A 117 -7.51 11.92 19.56
N PHE A 118 -8.57 11.12 19.41
CA PHE A 118 -9.50 11.24 18.28
C PHE A 118 -10.21 12.60 18.24
N LYS A 119 -10.57 13.16 19.43
CA LYS A 119 -11.15 14.49 19.53
C LYS A 119 -10.15 15.59 19.16
N MET A 120 -8.94 15.53 19.70
CA MET A 120 -7.89 16.52 19.45
C MET A 120 -7.52 16.60 17.97
N GLU A 121 -7.40 15.44 17.32
CA GLU A 121 -7.03 15.35 15.90
C GLU A 121 -8.24 15.47 14.95
N SER A 122 -9.44 15.72 15.50
CA SER A 122 -10.68 15.84 14.71
C SER A 122 -10.92 14.62 13.80
N ILE A 123 -10.57 13.42 14.26
CA ILE A 123 -10.76 12.19 13.50
C ILE A 123 -12.24 11.81 13.51
N PRO A 124 -12.87 11.55 12.35
CA PRO A 124 -14.24 11.09 12.29
C PRO A 124 -14.43 9.77 13.03
N HIS A 125 -15.23 9.77 14.07
CA HIS A 125 -15.51 8.57 14.88
C HIS A 125 -16.87 8.64 15.53
N GLU A 126 -17.36 7.48 15.96
CA GLU A 126 -18.61 7.33 16.70
C GLU A 126 -18.42 6.31 17.82
N ILE A 127 -18.90 6.65 19.02
CA ILE A 127 -18.90 5.71 20.15
C ILE A 127 -20.26 4.98 20.16
N TRP A 128 -20.19 3.66 20.10
CA TRP A 128 -21.38 2.78 20.14
C TRP A 128 -21.57 2.22 21.54
N ASP A 129 -22.77 2.38 22.05
CA ASP A 129 -23.24 1.72 23.24
C ASP A 129 -23.69 0.28 22.95
N GLU A 130 -24.09 -0.46 23.99
CA GLU A 130 -24.50 -1.86 23.87
C GLU A 130 -25.67 -2.06 22.88
N ASN A 131 -26.64 -1.14 22.85
CA ASN A 131 -27.80 -1.27 21.95
C ASN A 131 -27.37 -1.12 20.50
N LYS A 132 -26.55 -0.15 20.21
CA LYS A 132 -26.01 0.08 18.86
C LYS A 132 -25.08 -1.04 18.40
N ILE A 133 -24.28 -1.59 19.31
CA ILE A 133 -23.44 -2.75 19.02
C ILE A 133 -24.29 -3.96 18.62
N ARG A 134 -25.37 -4.22 19.34
CA ARG A 134 -26.30 -5.31 19.03
C ARG A 134 -26.97 -5.14 17.69
N GLU A 135 -27.32 -3.91 17.32
CA GLU A 135 -27.94 -3.58 16.04
C GLU A 135 -26.96 -3.71 14.88
N LYS A 136 -25.77 -3.11 14.99
CA LYS A 136 -24.82 -2.94 13.88
C LYS A 136 -23.79 -4.05 13.77
N ALA A 137 -23.42 -4.68 14.89
CA ALA A 137 -22.38 -5.69 14.96
C ALA A 137 -22.74 -6.84 15.92
N PRO A 138 -23.87 -7.57 15.69
CA PRO A 138 -24.36 -8.60 16.60
C PRO A 138 -23.40 -9.78 16.77
N PHE A 139 -22.41 -9.89 15.90
CA PHE A 139 -21.37 -10.94 15.93
C PHE A 139 -20.25 -10.66 16.96
N LEU A 140 -20.21 -9.45 17.54
CA LEU A 140 -19.22 -9.13 18.56
C LEU A 140 -19.60 -9.72 19.93
N SER A 141 -18.55 -10.10 20.70
CA SER A 141 -18.74 -10.57 22.07
C SER A 141 -19.36 -9.48 22.95
N ARG A 142 -20.13 -9.89 23.96
CA ARG A 142 -20.70 -8.96 24.96
C ARG A 142 -19.62 -8.29 25.83
N ASP A 143 -18.46 -8.91 25.94
CA ASP A 143 -17.34 -8.43 26.75
C ASP A 143 -16.44 -7.44 25.99
N CYS A 144 -16.84 -7.01 24.78
CA CYS A 144 -16.03 -6.06 23.97
C CYS A 144 -15.99 -4.63 24.57
N GLY A 145 -16.92 -4.31 25.50
CA GLY A 145 -17.07 -2.98 26.07
C GLY A 145 -17.67 -1.97 25.08
N GLU A 146 -17.37 -0.68 25.24
CA GLU A 146 -17.71 0.32 24.23
C GLU A 146 -16.98 0.02 22.91
N ILE A 147 -17.58 0.35 21.79
CA ILE A 147 -16.94 0.30 20.47
C ILE A 147 -16.76 1.72 19.95
N MET A 148 -15.57 2.04 19.47
CA MET A 148 -15.38 3.21 18.62
C MET A 148 -15.40 2.75 17.16
N TRP A 149 -16.40 3.17 16.39
CA TRP A 149 -16.36 3.10 14.95
C TRP A 149 -15.51 4.26 14.42
N VAL A 150 -14.65 3.98 13.47
CA VAL A 150 -13.68 4.92 12.90
C VAL A 150 -13.79 4.90 11.38
N GLY A 151 -13.88 6.08 10.76
CA GLY A 151 -13.96 6.24 9.31
C GLY A 151 -12.63 5.93 8.62
N GLU A 152 -12.38 4.66 8.37
CA GLU A 152 -11.18 4.12 7.71
C GLU A 152 -11.56 3.21 6.56
N GLY A 153 -10.55 2.73 5.83
CA GLY A 153 -10.75 1.91 4.65
C GLY A 153 -10.17 0.50 4.75
N GLN A 154 -10.60 -0.32 3.81
CA GLN A 154 -10.04 -1.64 3.56
C GLN A 154 -9.97 -1.90 2.06
N VAL A 155 -8.88 -2.49 1.60
CA VAL A 155 -8.69 -2.88 0.21
C VAL A 155 -8.41 -4.38 0.11
N ASN A 156 -8.89 -5.04 -0.95
CA ASN A 156 -8.39 -6.37 -1.27
C ASN A 156 -6.97 -6.24 -1.83
N ASN A 157 -5.99 -6.54 -0.98
CA ASN A 157 -4.56 -6.37 -1.26
C ASN A 157 -4.08 -7.18 -2.47
N ARG A 158 -4.65 -8.36 -2.72
CA ARG A 158 -4.31 -9.20 -3.88
C ARG A 158 -4.83 -8.56 -5.16
N GLN A 159 -6.08 -8.13 -5.19
CA GLN A 159 -6.66 -7.42 -6.33
C GLN A 159 -5.92 -6.11 -6.60
N LEU A 160 -5.55 -5.36 -5.54
CA LEU A 160 -4.74 -4.16 -5.67
C LEU A 160 -3.39 -4.45 -6.36
N HIS A 161 -2.68 -5.47 -5.90
CA HIS A 161 -1.41 -5.87 -6.50
C HIS A 161 -1.57 -6.32 -7.95
N ASP A 162 -2.58 -7.16 -8.24
CA ASP A 162 -2.84 -7.66 -9.59
C ASP A 162 -3.22 -6.51 -10.54
N SER A 163 -4.03 -5.56 -10.07
CA SER A 163 -4.40 -4.34 -10.80
C SER A 163 -3.19 -3.44 -11.10
N LEU A 164 -2.34 -3.21 -10.10
CA LEU A 164 -1.09 -2.44 -10.27
C LEU A 164 -0.13 -3.10 -11.27
N MET A 165 0.00 -4.40 -11.21
CA MET A 165 0.82 -5.16 -12.16
C MET A 165 0.27 -5.06 -13.59
N ALA A 166 -1.05 -5.19 -13.75
CA ALA A 166 -1.70 -5.05 -15.06
C ALA A 166 -1.53 -3.63 -15.61
N ALA A 167 -1.76 -2.60 -14.79
CA ALA A 167 -1.56 -1.21 -15.18
C ALA A 167 -0.10 -0.93 -15.55
N SER A 168 0.87 -1.41 -14.77
CA SER A 168 2.29 -1.27 -15.07
C SER A 168 2.63 -1.84 -16.45
N ARG A 169 2.14 -3.05 -16.77
CA ARG A 169 2.33 -3.68 -18.09
C ARG A 169 1.70 -2.87 -19.21
N LYS A 170 0.47 -2.41 -19.05
CA LYS A 170 -0.24 -1.57 -20.05
C LYS A 170 0.49 -0.26 -20.33
N LEU A 171 1.11 0.33 -19.30
CA LEU A 171 1.90 1.55 -19.45
C LEU A 171 3.33 1.31 -19.96
N GLY A 172 3.68 0.07 -20.30
CA GLY A 172 4.97 -0.27 -20.89
C GLY A 172 6.13 -0.43 -19.91
N VAL A 173 5.84 -0.60 -18.60
CA VAL A 173 6.86 -0.98 -17.62
C VAL A 173 7.36 -2.39 -17.93
N LYS A 174 8.68 -2.58 -17.95
CA LYS A 174 9.29 -3.90 -18.09
C LYS A 174 9.37 -4.57 -16.74
N ILE A 175 8.73 -5.73 -16.61
CA ILE A 175 8.80 -6.55 -15.38
C ILE A 175 9.77 -7.70 -15.69
N LEU A 176 10.89 -7.72 -14.98
CA LEU A 176 11.96 -8.69 -15.12
C LEU A 176 11.97 -9.58 -13.87
N GLU A 177 11.67 -10.86 -14.08
CA GLU A 177 11.69 -11.88 -13.02
C GLU A 177 13.14 -12.23 -12.70
N ALA A 178 13.75 -11.47 -11.81
CA ALA A 178 15.13 -11.66 -11.42
C ALA A 178 15.34 -11.28 -9.95
N ASN A 179 16.18 -12.03 -9.26
CA ASN A 179 16.62 -11.70 -7.90
C ASN A 179 17.84 -10.79 -7.96
N VAL A 180 17.76 -9.64 -7.33
CA VAL A 180 18.90 -8.73 -7.19
C VAL A 180 19.80 -9.25 -6.07
N THR A 181 21.05 -9.56 -6.42
CA THR A 181 22.07 -10.09 -5.50
C THR A 181 23.14 -9.06 -5.13
N GLY A 182 23.20 -7.94 -5.85
CA GLY A 182 24.20 -6.92 -5.60
C GLY A 182 24.00 -5.67 -6.48
N PHE A 183 24.95 -4.75 -6.34
CA PHE A 183 24.96 -3.50 -7.08
C PHE A 183 26.34 -3.15 -7.57
N VAL A 184 26.44 -2.61 -8.80
CA VAL A 184 27.65 -1.95 -9.29
C VAL A 184 27.58 -0.48 -8.97
N ARG A 185 28.65 0.04 -8.37
CA ARG A 185 28.80 1.47 -8.09
C ARG A 185 29.90 2.08 -8.96
N LYS A 186 29.61 3.24 -9.49
CA LYS A 186 30.57 4.08 -10.19
C LYS A 186 30.53 5.47 -9.56
N ASP A 187 31.66 5.95 -9.07
CA ASP A 187 31.76 7.27 -8.42
C ASP A 187 30.71 7.52 -7.31
N SER A 188 30.52 6.52 -6.45
CA SER A 188 29.51 6.53 -5.34
C SER A 188 28.04 6.47 -5.79
N ILE A 189 27.76 6.41 -7.07
CA ILE A 189 26.41 6.24 -7.63
C ILE A 189 26.19 4.78 -7.97
N VAL A 190 25.03 4.22 -7.61
CA VAL A 190 24.62 2.89 -8.06
C VAL A 190 24.18 3.01 -9.52
N SER A 191 24.86 2.28 -10.41
CA SER A 191 24.64 2.34 -11.86
C SER A 191 23.99 1.06 -12.43
N GLN A 192 24.12 -0.07 -11.72
CA GLN A 192 23.58 -1.34 -12.18
C GLN A 192 23.10 -2.18 -11.00
N ALA A 193 22.01 -2.92 -11.23
CA ALA A 193 21.60 -4.03 -10.37
C ALA A 193 22.19 -5.33 -10.90
N VAL A 194 22.82 -6.11 -10.04
CA VAL A 194 23.38 -7.43 -10.36
C VAL A 194 22.33 -8.49 -10.05
N THR A 195 22.05 -9.36 -11.00
CA THR A 195 21.12 -10.47 -10.84
C THR A 195 21.84 -11.80 -11.17
N GLU A 196 21.19 -12.93 -10.90
CA GLU A 196 21.70 -14.24 -11.29
C GLU A 196 21.78 -14.41 -12.83
N GLU A 197 21.01 -13.62 -13.58
CA GLU A 197 20.95 -13.66 -15.04
C GLU A 197 21.85 -12.62 -15.74
N GLY A 198 22.48 -11.73 -14.95
CA GLY A 198 23.37 -10.68 -15.45
C GLY A 198 23.08 -9.31 -14.83
N GLU A 199 23.67 -8.28 -15.42
CA GLU A 199 23.58 -6.91 -14.94
C GLU A 199 22.47 -6.13 -15.67
N VAL A 200 21.70 -5.35 -14.92
CA VAL A 200 20.66 -4.46 -15.45
C VAL A 200 21.06 -3.02 -15.21
N GLU A 201 21.29 -2.28 -16.27
CA GLU A 201 21.65 -0.87 -16.24
C GLU A 201 20.43 0.02 -15.96
N GLY A 202 20.62 1.01 -15.06
CA GLY A 202 19.63 2.06 -14.80
C GLY A 202 20.33 3.37 -14.39
N ILE A 203 19.80 4.49 -14.85
CA ILE A 203 20.32 5.80 -14.47
C ILE A 203 19.97 6.09 -13.00
N ASN A 204 18.80 5.65 -12.55
CA ASN A 204 18.34 5.75 -11.18
C ASN A 204 17.81 4.37 -10.71
N LEU A 205 18.29 3.93 -9.54
CA LEU A 205 17.86 2.69 -8.90
C LEU A 205 17.14 3.03 -7.58
N PHE A 206 15.97 2.43 -7.37
CA PHE A 206 15.10 2.63 -6.20
C PHE A 206 14.67 1.28 -5.61
#